data_778556f83a7e7d32d21721057870ce05
#
_entry.id   778556f83a7e7d32d21721057870ce05
#
_cell.length_a   1.000
_cell.length_b   1.000
_cell.length_c   1.000
_cell.angle_alpha   90.00
_cell.angle_beta   90.00
_cell.angle_gamma   90.00
#
_symmetry.space_group_name_H-M   'P 1'
#
loop_
_entity.id
_entity.type
_entity.pdbx_description
1 polymer ?
#
loop_
_entity_poly.entity_id
_entity_poly.type
_entity_poly.pdbx_seq_one_letter_code
_entity_poly.pdbx_strand_id
1 'polypeptide(L)'
;SPSKSTSPTHRDRALGYRDYPDPLTYDHRYLCMKQFAELLALRYDCLRTRHAYYRQLNLLQRHFSCDPQTLTEEQVRDYLLFLKFEKQWKPKTIRQAVACLKCFFEGLLKQEPWEVFSQISTRDHDTVPVVLSRQQVHDLINSIRLRRYRTPIKLIYCCGLRLSECLSLTIHDIQSNEGKLRIRQGKGLKDRMVPIAQAMLEDLRVYYRFHRHHSLIFPNVGRGIQHGRQLSLRMKNASMPMPHSSLQRLLVAAREELQIPDATVHTLRHSFATHLIEKGASLHVVQRILGHKSIDTTMRYLHVTHQSQEDTLGLIENLCHGLPR
;
A
#
# COMPACT_ATOMS: atom_id res chain seq x y z
N SER A 1 -27.22 -20.14 -19.23
CA SER A 1 -26.60 -18.89 -19.71
C SER A 1 -25.28 -18.71 -18.98
N PRO A 2 -24.12 -18.62 -19.65
CA PRO A 2 -22.84 -18.44 -18.96
C PRO A 2 -22.79 -17.04 -18.37
N SER A 3 -22.56 -16.98 -17.06
CA SER A 3 -22.34 -15.74 -16.31
C SER A 3 -21.16 -14.99 -16.92
N LYS A 4 -21.41 -13.74 -17.33
CA LYS A 4 -20.41 -12.82 -17.82
C LYS A 4 -19.26 -12.76 -16.82
N SER A 5 -18.05 -13.15 -17.25
CA SER A 5 -16.81 -12.86 -16.55
C SER A 5 -16.78 -11.35 -16.33
N THR A 6 -16.91 -10.90 -15.10
CA THR A 6 -16.74 -9.50 -14.75
C THR A 6 -15.25 -9.20 -14.93
N SER A 7 -14.88 -8.74 -16.11
CA SER A 7 -13.58 -8.12 -16.32
C SER A 7 -13.38 -7.07 -15.23
N PRO A 8 -12.14 -6.97 -14.66
CA PRO A 8 -11.85 -6.01 -13.60
C PRO A 8 -12.32 -4.63 -14.02
N THR A 9 -13.04 -3.97 -13.13
CA THR A 9 -13.56 -2.64 -13.41
C THR A 9 -12.39 -1.68 -13.69
N HIS A 10 -12.63 -0.63 -14.44
CA HIS A 10 -11.62 0.42 -14.70
C HIS A 10 -10.97 0.95 -13.40
N ARG A 11 -11.68 0.83 -12.29
CA ARG A 11 -11.25 1.19 -10.93
C ARG A 11 -10.29 0.18 -10.32
N ASP A 12 -10.52 -1.12 -10.51
CA ASP A 12 -9.62 -2.18 -10.04
C ASP A 12 -8.27 -2.11 -10.76
N ARG A 13 -8.29 -1.76 -12.04
CA ARG A 13 -7.11 -1.51 -12.86
C ARG A 13 -6.35 -0.26 -12.42
N ALA A 14 -7.06 0.81 -12.04
CA ALA A 14 -6.46 2.05 -11.52
C ALA A 14 -5.76 1.88 -10.18
N LEU A 15 -6.15 0.91 -9.35
CA LEU A 15 -5.52 0.62 -8.05
C LEU A 15 -4.19 -0.14 -8.17
N GLY A 16 -3.61 -0.22 -9.36
CA GLY A 16 -2.30 -0.87 -9.59
C GLY A 16 -2.36 -2.37 -9.37
N TYR A 17 -3.54 -2.96 -9.49
CA TYR A 17 -3.64 -4.40 -9.59
C TYR A 17 -2.84 -4.81 -10.84
N ARG A 18 -1.76 -5.57 -10.65
CA ARG A 18 -1.40 -6.55 -11.67
C ARG A 18 -2.69 -7.27 -11.97
N ASP A 19 -2.97 -7.57 -13.23
CA ASP A 19 -4.02 -8.52 -13.58
C ASP A 19 -3.68 -9.83 -12.87
N TYR A 20 -4.12 -9.94 -11.60
CA TYR A 20 -4.14 -11.22 -10.92
C TYR A 20 -5.33 -11.94 -11.54
N PRO A 21 -5.10 -12.97 -12.37
CA PRO A 21 -6.21 -13.73 -12.90
C PRO A 21 -7.01 -14.25 -11.71
N ASP A 22 -8.34 -14.20 -11.82
CA ASP A 22 -9.20 -14.71 -10.76
C ASP A 22 -8.84 -16.19 -10.53
N PRO A 23 -8.59 -16.63 -9.29
CA PRO A 23 -8.37 -18.04 -8.99
C PRO A 23 -9.43 -18.96 -9.55
N LEU A 24 -10.67 -18.48 -9.77
CA LEU A 24 -11.72 -19.24 -10.46
C LEU A 24 -11.37 -19.65 -11.89
N THR A 25 -10.47 -18.94 -12.55
CA THR A 25 -10.08 -19.20 -13.94
C THR A 25 -8.85 -20.11 -14.09
N TYR A 26 -8.29 -20.57 -12.96
CA TYR A 26 -7.13 -21.43 -12.98
C TYR A 26 -7.49 -22.88 -13.39
N ASP A 27 -6.54 -23.56 -13.97
CA ASP A 27 -6.57 -25.00 -14.09
C ASP A 27 -6.22 -25.63 -12.73
N HIS A 28 -7.23 -26.16 -12.06
CA HIS A 28 -7.11 -26.69 -10.71
C HIS A 28 -6.68 -28.16 -10.74
N ARG A 29 -5.53 -28.46 -10.16
CA ARG A 29 -5.02 -29.83 -10.07
C ARG A 29 -5.91 -30.76 -9.24
N TYR A 30 -6.57 -30.22 -8.20
CA TYR A 30 -7.43 -30.96 -7.27
C TYR A 30 -8.77 -30.26 -7.09
N LEU A 31 -9.82 -31.07 -6.88
CA LEU A 31 -11.17 -30.55 -6.70
C LEU A 31 -11.28 -29.59 -5.50
N CYS A 32 -10.61 -29.91 -4.39
CA CYS A 32 -10.59 -29.05 -3.21
C CYS A 32 -10.01 -27.65 -3.48
N MET A 33 -9.06 -27.52 -4.39
CA MET A 33 -8.50 -26.24 -4.79
C MET A 33 -9.50 -25.40 -5.59
N LYS A 34 -10.30 -26.04 -6.45
CA LYS A 34 -11.41 -25.39 -7.16
C LYS A 34 -12.45 -24.89 -6.16
N GLN A 35 -12.89 -25.76 -5.25
CA GLN A 35 -13.85 -25.41 -4.21
C GLN A 35 -13.33 -24.28 -3.30
N PHE A 36 -12.02 -24.25 -3.03
CA PHE A 36 -11.42 -23.15 -2.28
C PHE A 36 -11.45 -21.85 -3.06
N ALA A 37 -11.18 -21.86 -4.36
CA ALA A 37 -11.31 -20.66 -5.20
C ALA A 37 -12.75 -20.12 -5.20
N GLU A 38 -13.76 -21.02 -5.27
CA GLU A 38 -15.18 -20.67 -5.17
C GLU A 38 -15.51 -20.07 -3.79
N LEU A 39 -15.04 -20.66 -2.69
CA LEU A 39 -15.21 -20.13 -1.34
C LEU A 39 -14.60 -18.72 -1.21
N LEU A 40 -13.40 -18.53 -1.74
CA LEU A 40 -12.72 -17.22 -1.72
C LEU A 40 -13.51 -16.19 -2.53
N ALA A 41 -14.14 -16.57 -3.64
CA ALA A 41 -14.97 -15.71 -4.43
C ALA A 41 -16.24 -15.26 -3.69
N LEU A 42 -16.81 -16.15 -2.90
CA LEU A 42 -17.98 -15.83 -2.05
C LEU A 42 -17.61 -14.94 -0.86
N ARG A 43 -16.42 -15.12 -0.27
CA ARG A 43 -15.99 -14.40 0.94
C ARG A 43 -15.37 -13.04 0.67
N TYR A 44 -14.65 -12.89 -0.45
CA TYR A 44 -13.83 -11.74 -0.73
C TYR A 44 -14.12 -11.14 -2.10
N ASP A 45 -14.53 -9.89 -2.16
CA ASP A 45 -14.70 -9.17 -3.42
C ASP A 45 -13.36 -8.80 -4.09
N CYS A 46 -12.29 -8.70 -3.29
CA CYS A 46 -10.99 -8.24 -3.75
C CYS A 46 -10.16 -9.37 -4.39
N LEU A 47 -9.92 -9.30 -5.70
CA LEU A 47 -9.11 -10.28 -6.44
C LEU A 47 -7.72 -10.49 -5.83
N ARG A 48 -7.07 -9.41 -5.36
CA ARG A 48 -5.76 -9.52 -4.71
C ARG A 48 -5.80 -10.39 -3.46
N THR A 49 -6.85 -10.29 -2.65
CA THR A 49 -7.04 -11.12 -1.46
C THR A 49 -7.26 -12.57 -1.86
N ARG A 50 -8.13 -12.83 -2.84
CA ARG A 50 -8.39 -14.18 -3.38
C ARG A 50 -7.09 -14.81 -3.87
N HIS A 51 -6.35 -14.09 -4.71
CA HIS A 51 -5.07 -14.54 -5.25
C HIS A 51 -4.03 -14.81 -4.15
N ALA A 52 -3.93 -13.95 -3.15
CA ALA A 52 -2.98 -14.11 -2.05
C ALA A 52 -3.28 -15.38 -1.23
N TYR A 53 -4.55 -15.65 -0.92
CA TYR A 53 -4.98 -16.84 -0.22
C TYR A 53 -4.78 -18.11 -1.07
N TYR A 54 -5.25 -18.10 -2.32
CA TYR A 54 -5.08 -19.24 -3.22
C TYR A 54 -3.61 -19.58 -3.44
N ARG A 55 -2.74 -18.56 -3.57
CA ARG A 55 -1.29 -18.75 -3.70
C ARG A 55 -0.69 -19.49 -2.49
N GLN A 56 -1.13 -19.19 -1.27
CA GLN A 56 -0.62 -19.88 -0.08
C GLN A 56 -0.99 -21.37 -0.08
N LEU A 57 -2.22 -21.71 -0.44
CA LEU A 57 -2.63 -23.09 -0.59
C LEU A 57 -1.86 -23.81 -1.71
N ASN A 58 -1.63 -23.13 -2.84
CA ASN A 58 -0.84 -23.67 -3.94
C ASN A 58 0.64 -23.92 -3.56
N LEU A 59 1.22 -23.07 -2.69
CA LEU A 59 2.57 -23.30 -2.16
C LEU A 59 2.63 -24.52 -1.25
N LEU A 60 1.62 -24.73 -0.39
CA LEU A 60 1.49 -25.93 0.44
C LEU A 60 1.36 -27.18 -0.45
N GLN A 61 0.46 -27.16 -1.42
CA GLN A 61 0.26 -28.25 -2.37
C GLN A 61 1.56 -28.61 -3.11
N ARG A 62 2.31 -27.62 -3.56
CA ARG A 62 3.60 -27.84 -4.24
C ARG A 62 4.65 -28.42 -3.30
N HIS A 63 4.67 -28.03 -2.05
CA HIS A 63 5.64 -28.51 -1.07
C HIS A 63 5.48 -30.01 -0.83
N PHE A 64 4.26 -30.50 -0.68
CA PHE A 64 3.97 -31.92 -0.45
C PHE A 64 3.68 -32.70 -1.74
N SER A 65 3.44 -32.04 -2.86
CA SER A 65 3.07 -32.66 -4.15
C SER A 65 1.84 -33.57 -4.08
N CYS A 66 0.94 -33.36 -3.13
CA CYS A 66 -0.26 -34.15 -2.87
C CYS A 66 -1.52 -33.27 -2.86
N ASP A 67 -2.69 -33.91 -2.75
CA ASP A 67 -3.96 -33.21 -2.54
C ASP A 67 -3.96 -32.55 -1.15
N PRO A 68 -4.13 -31.22 -1.04
CA PRO A 68 -4.10 -30.53 0.24
C PRO A 68 -5.13 -31.05 1.27
N GLN A 69 -6.27 -31.59 0.83
CA GLN A 69 -7.28 -32.11 1.75
C GLN A 69 -6.83 -33.38 2.53
N THR A 70 -5.80 -34.07 2.03
CA THR A 70 -5.28 -35.30 2.68
C THR A 70 -4.22 -35.01 3.73
N LEU A 71 -3.79 -33.75 3.86
CA LEU A 71 -2.73 -33.37 4.80
C LEU A 71 -3.25 -33.42 6.24
N THR A 72 -2.37 -33.90 7.13
CA THR A 72 -2.58 -33.93 8.56
C THR A 72 -2.11 -32.65 9.25
N GLU A 73 -2.54 -32.42 10.48
CA GLU A 73 -2.08 -31.30 11.30
C GLU A 73 -0.56 -31.34 11.51
N GLU A 74 0.01 -32.53 11.70
CA GLU A 74 1.46 -32.71 11.87
C GLU A 74 2.23 -32.25 10.63
N GLN A 75 1.79 -32.65 9.43
CA GLN A 75 2.41 -32.22 8.18
C GLN A 75 2.32 -30.69 8.00
N VAL A 76 1.19 -30.09 8.33
CA VAL A 76 1.04 -28.64 8.26
C VAL A 76 1.90 -27.92 9.31
N ARG A 77 2.08 -28.53 10.50
CA ARG A 77 3.04 -28.05 11.51
C ARG A 77 4.47 -28.01 10.94
N ASP A 78 4.91 -29.11 10.35
CA ASP A 78 6.22 -29.21 9.72
C ASP A 78 6.41 -28.17 8.62
N TYR A 79 5.39 -27.96 7.79
CA TYR A 79 5.44 -26.93 6.77
C TYR A 79 5.57 -25.51 7.35
N LEU A 80 4.84 -25.19 8.41
CA LEU A 80 4.93 -23.90 9.08
C LEU A 80 6.31 -23.68 9.73
N LEU A 81 6.90 -24.75 10.30
CA LEU A 81 8.27 -24.71 10.83
C LEU A 81 9.28 -24.51 9.68
N PHE A 82 9.13 -25.21 8.56
CA PHE A 82 9.93 -25.00 7.37
C PHE A 82 9.87 -23.55 6.87
N LEU A 83 8.68 -22.95 6.79
CA LEU A 83 8.51 -21.55 6.39
C LEU A 83 9.23 -20.59 7.38
N LYS A 84 9.17 -20.90 8.68
CA LYS A 84 9.74 -20.05 9.73
C LYS A 84 11.26 -20.16 9.81
N PHE A 85 11.81 -21.35 9.82
CA PHE A 85 13.21 -21.60 10.12
C PHE A 85 14.09 -21.77 8.88
N GLU A 86 13.61 -22.48 7.86
CA GLU A 86 14.41 -22.70 6.65
C GLU A 86 14.19 -21.58 5.62
N LYS A 87 12.94 -21.17 5.37
CA LYS A 87 12.63 -20.07 4.46
C LYS A 87 12.75 -18.71 5.10
N GLN A 88 12.87 -18.62 6.41
CA GLN A 88 13.00 -17.39 7.19
C GLN A 88 11.93 -16.34 6.84
N TRP A 89 10.70 -16.81 6.67
CA TRP A 89 9.61 -15.91 6.36
C TRP A 89 9.33 -14.97 7.54
N LYS A 90 9.06 -13.71 7.19
CA LYS A 90 8.70 -12.70 8.19
C LYS A 90 7.40 -13.09 8.91
N PRO A 91 7.23 -12.78 10.20
CA PRO A 91 6.04 -13.10 10.99
C PRO A 91 4.72 -12.72 10.30
N LYS A 92 4.69 -11.55 9.67
CA LYS A 92 3.52 -11.07 8.90
C LYS A 92 3.16 -11.99 7.73
N THR A 93 4.14 -12.56 7.04
CA THR A 93 3.92 -13.48 5.91
C THR A 93 3.42 -14.84 6.42
N ILE A 94 3.97 -15.31 7.55
CA ILE A 94 3.51 -16.54 8.21
C ILE A 94 2.06 -16.36 8.70
N ARG A 95 1.71 -15.21 9.29
CA ARG A 95 0.34 -14.88 9.69
C ARG A 95 -0.65 -14.98 8.52
N GLN A 96 -0.24 -14.51 7.35
CA GLN A 96 -1.06 -14.62 6.14
C GLN A 96 -1.22 -16.07 5.69
N ALA A 97 -0.16 -16.88 5.76
CA ALA A 97 -0.24 -18.32 5.46
C ALA A 97 -1.18 -19.02 6.44
N VAL A 98 -1.04 -18.81 7.74
CA VAL A 98 -1.92 -19.36 8.78
C VAL A 98 -3.38 -18.98 8.52
N ALA A 99 -3.68 -17.71 8.23
CA ALA A 99 -5.03 -17.25 7.94
C ALA A 99 -5.63 -17.95 6.70
N CYS A 100 -4.81 -18.20 5.68
CA CYS A 100 -5.21 -18.96 4.50
C CYS A 100 -5.52 -20.43 4.85
N LEU A 101 -4.61 -21.10 5.56
CA LEU A 101 -4.75 -22.51 5.92
C LEU A 101 -5.96 -22.73 6.84
N LYS A 102 -6.19 -21.85 7.81
CA LYS A 102 -7.44 -21.83 8.58
C LYS A 102 -8.67 -21.72 7.69
N CYS A 103 -8.65 -20.80 6.74
CA CYS A 103 -9.76 -20.63 5.80
C CYS A 103 -10.02 -21.89 4.96
N PHE A 104 -8.98 -22.64 4.62
CA PHE A 104 -9.08 -23.90 3.88
C PHE A 104 -9.54 -25.04 4.77
N PHE A 105 -8.80 -25.40 5.82
CA PHE A 105 -9.08 -26.58 6.65
C PHE A 105 -10.36 -26.41 7.50
N GLU A 106 -10.46 -25.31 8.24
CA GLU A 106 -11.63 -25.04 9.09
C GLU A 106 -12.82 -24.47 8.28
N GLY A 107 -12.53 -23.59 7.33
CA GLY A 107 -13.57 -22.87 6.58
C GLY A 107 -14.21 -23.67 5.45
N LEU A 108 -13.44 -24.38 4.62
CA LEU A 108 -13.90 -25.19 3.51
C LEU A 108 -14.16 -26.64 3.93
N LEU A 109 -13.14 -27.31 4.49
CA LEU A 109 -13.20 -28.74 4.83
C LEU A 109 -13.98 -29.01 6.11
N LYS A 110 -14.31 -27.96 6.89
CA LYS A 110 -15.08 -28.09 8.15
C LYS A 110 -14.39 -28.96 9.18
N GLN A 111 -13.07 -29.04 9.15
CA GLN A 111 -12.31 -29.74 10.18
C GLN A 111 -12.35 -28.96 11.50
N GLU A 112 -12.20 -29.69 12.62
CA GLU A 112 -12.00 -29.06 13.93
C GLU A 112 -10.76 -28.15 13.91
N PRO A 113 -10.76 -27.08 14.73
CA PRO A 113 -9.64 -26.17 14.80
C PRO A 113 -8.34 -26.86 15.20
N TRP A 114 -7.32 -26.76 14.36
CA TRP A 114 -6.00 -27.32 14.66
C TRP A 114 -5.20 -26.44 15.63
N GLU A 115 -4.61 -27.08 16.63
CA GLU A 115 -3.83 -26.38 17.66
C GLU A 115 -2.62 -25.64 17.09
N VAL A 116 -1.97 -26.17 16.05
CA VAL A 116 -0.81 -25.58 15.41
C VAL A 116 -1.03 -24.13 15.01
N PHE A 117 -2.25 -23.77 14.59
CA PHE A 117 -2.57 -22.42 14.17
C PHE A 117 -2.60 -21.41 15.34
N SER A 118 -2.80 -21.87 16.56
CA SER A 118 -2.74 -21.04 17.77
C SER A 118 -1.33 -21.01 18.38
N GLN A 119 -0.58 -22.09 18.24
CA GLN A 119 0.75 -22.27 18.83
C GLN A 119 1.84 -21.49 18.07
N ILE A 120 1.68 -21.29 16.75
CA ILE A 120 2.71 -20.59 15.98
C ILE A 120 2.74 -19.09 16.31
N SER A 121 3.86 -18.65 16.91
CA SER A 121 4.05 -17.23 17.17
C SER A 121 4.29 -16.47 15.89
N THR A 122 3.41 -15.51 15.63
CA THR A 122 3.49 -14.57 14.52
C THR A 122 3.62 -13.12 15.01
N ARG A 123 4.07 -12.93 16.27
CA ARG A 123 4.29 -11.59 16.81
C ARG A 123 5.41 -10.92 16.00
N ASP A 124 5.09 -9.75 15.52
CA ASP A 124 6.07 -8.87 14.87
C ASP A 124 6.64 -7.96 15.95
N HIS A 125 7.95 -7.72 15.93
CA HIS A 125 8.48 -6.64 16.75
C HIS A 125 7.96 -5.33 16.15
N ASP A 126 7.37 -4.48 16.99
CA ASP A 126 6.95 -3.15 16.56
C ASP A 126 8.20 -2.38 16.11
N THR A 127 8.44 -2.36 14.82
CA THR A 127 9.53 -1.56 14.25
C THR A 127 9.05 -0.11 14.18
N VAL A 128 9.82 0.78 14.79
CA VAL A 128 9.60 2.22 14.65
C VAL A 128 9.64 2.57 13.16
N PRO A 129 8.65 3.31 12.65
CA PRO A 129 8.65 3.70 11.25
C PRO A 129 9.90 4.51 10.91
N VAL A 130 10.57 4.15 9.83
CA VAL A 130 11.68 4.94 9.30
C VAL A 130 11.15 6.28 8.81
N VAL A 131 11.76 7.36 9.26
CA VAL A 131 11.46 8.74 8.86
C VAL A 131 12.70 9.35 8.24
N LEU A 132 12.57 9.88 7.04
CA LEU A 132 13.64 10.61 6.37
C LEU A 132 13.66 12.06 6.88
N SER A 133 14.85 12.64 7.04
CA SER A 133 14.97 14.08 7.27
C SER A 133 14.43 14.87 6.06
N ARG A 134 14.11 16.14 6.26
CA ARG A 134 13.68 17.03 5.15
C ARG A 134 14.72 17.11 4.06
N GLN A 135 16.01 17.16 4.43
CA GLN A 135 17.10 17.19 3.46
C GLN A 135 17.15 15.91 2.65
N GLN A 136 17.05 14.73 3.30
CA GLN A 136 17.00 13.44 2.61
C GLN A 136 15.81 13.33 1.65
N VAL A 137 14.63 13.82 2.03
CA VAL A 137 13.46 13.87 1.14
C VAL A 137 13.72 14.79 -0.07
N HIS A 138 14.30 15.96 0.17
CA HIS A 138 14.64 16.91 -0.89
C HIS A 138 15.65 16.30 -1.88
N ASP A 139 16.71 15.70 -1.39
CA ASP A 139 17.74 15.08 -2.21
C ASP A 139 17.19 13.90 -3.01
N LEU A 140 16.36 13.08 -2.37
CA LEU A 140 15.67 11.96 -3.01
C LEU A 140 14.76 12.41 -4.16
N ILE A 141 13.96 13.47 -3.96
CA ILE A 141 13.09 14.00 -5.01
C ILE A 141 13.92 14.61 -6.15
N ASN A 142 15.01 15.31 -5.83
CA ASN A 142 15.86 15.95 -6.81
C ASN A 142 16.71 14.95 -7.63
N SER A 143 17.12 13.83 -7.05
CA SER A 143 17.83 12.77 -7.78
C SER A 143 16.98 12.16 -8.92
N ILE A 144 15.65 12.26 -8.82
CA ILE A 144 14.73 11.73 -9.83
C ILE A 144 14.66 12.68 -11.02
N ARG A 145 15.47 12.42 -12.05
CA ARG A 145 15.59 13.28 -13.24
C ARG A 145 14.31 13.35 -14.09
N LEU A 146 13.61 12.23 -14.22
CA LEU A 146 12.42 12.13 -15.08
C LEU A 146 11.19 12.69 -14.38
N ARG A 147 10.65 13.80 -14.86
CA ARG A 147 9.47 14.48 -14.31
C ARG A 147 8.28 13.52 -14.12
N ARG A 148 8.06 12.59 -15.05
CA ARG A 148 6.96 11.61 -14.97
C ARG A 148 6.98 10.75 -13.70
N TYR A 149 8.13 10.58 -13.08
CA TYR A 149 8.29 9.86 -11.81
C TYR A 149 8.49 10.80 -10.63
N ARG A 150 9.19 11.93 -10.84
CA ARG A 150 9.41 12.93 -9.80
C ARG A 150 8.11 13.55 -9.30
N THR A 151 7.20 13.91 -10.21
CA THR A 151 5.94 14.57 -9.85
C THR A 151 5.06 13.70 -8.94
N PRO A 152 4.76 12.41 -9.23
CA PRO A 152 3.99 11.58 -8.31
C PRO A 152 4.71 11.33 -6.97
N ILE A 153 6.03 11.14 -6.95
CA ILE A 153 6.81 11.01 -5.71
C ILE A 153 6.71 12.28 -4.85
N LYS A 154 6.88 13.45 -5.47
CA LYS A 154 6.69 14.74 -4.80
C LYS A 154 5.27 14.89 -4.24
N LEU A 155 4.24 14.53 -5.01
CA LEU A 155 2.85 14.60 -4.57
C LEU A 155 2.57 13.67 -3.39
N ILE A 156 3.13 12.45 -3.39
CA ILE A 156 2.99 11.50 -2.27
C ILE A 156 3.52 12.13 -0.98
N TYR A 157 4.69 12.75 -1.03
CA TYR A 157 5.24 13.43 0.13
C TYR A 157 4.45 14.69 0.51
N CYS A 158 4.12 15.57 -0.44
CA CYS A 158 3.45 16.84 -0.14
C CYS A 158 2.00 16.68 0.39
N CYS A 159 1.34 15.55 0.10
CA CYS A 159 -0.06 15.31 0.48
C CYS A 159 -0.24 14.04 1.34
N GLY A 160 0.82 13.34 1.68
CA GLY A 160 0.75 12.12 2.49
C GLY A 160 -0.06 10.99 1.86
N LEU A 161 -0.06 10.87 0.53
CA LEU A 161 -0.88 9.89 -0.18
C LEU A 161 -0.29 8.48 -0.12
N ARG A 162 -1.17 7.46 -0.18
CA ARG A 162 -0.72 6.10 -0.52
C ARG A 162 -0.34 6.03 -2.00
N LEU A 163 0.57 5.14 -2.35
CA LEU A 163 0.98 4.94 -3.75
C LEU A 163 -0.21 4.72 -4.69
N SER A 164 -1.14 3.84 -4.28
CA SER A 164 -2.36 3.57 -5.06
C SER A 164 -3.26 4.80 -5.19
N GLU A 165 -3.41 5.58 -4.13
CA GLU A 165 -4.22 6.80 -4.13
C GLU A 165 -3.65 7.83 -5.12
N CYS A 166 -2.33 8.05 -5.05
CA CYS A 166 -1.65 8.99 -5.95
C CYS A 166 -1.82 8.58 -7.42
N LEU A 167 -1.49 7.33 -7.76
CA LEU A 167 -1.48 6.89 -9.15
C LEU A 167 -2.88 6.73 -9.75
N SER A 168 -3.93 6.59 -8.92
CA SER A 168 -5.32 6.51 -9.37
C SER A 168 -6.01 7.87 -9.52
N LEU A 169 -5.32 8.97 -9.21
CA LEU A 169 -5.90 10.32 -9.35
C LEU A 169 -6.31 10.63 -10.78
N THR A 170 -7.48 11.24 -10.88
CA THR A 170 -8.02 11.78 -12.12
C THR A 170 -8.11 13.31 -12.05
N ILE A 171 -8.27 13.95 -13.20
CA ILE A 171 -8.49 15.40 -13.27
C ILE A 171 -9.69 15.86 -12.45
N HIS A 172 -10.71 14.99 -12.33
CA HIS A 172 -11.94 15.26 -11.57
C HIS A 172 -11.75 15.19 -10.05
N ASP A 173 -10.61 14.69 -9.59
CA ASP A 173 -10.27 14.62 -8.17
C ASP A 173 -9.56 15.87 -7.67
N ILE A 174 -9.17 16.78 -8.59
CA ILE A 174 -8.47 18.02 -8.26
C ILE A 174 -9.46 19.16 -8.17
N GLN A 175 -9.71 19.64 -6.97
CA GLN A 175 -10.49 20.85 -6.68
C GLN A 175 -9.56 22.05 -6.55
N SER A 176 -9.07 22.56 -7.66
CA SER A 176 -8.03 23.59 -7.68
C SER A 176 -8.46 24.91 -7.03
N ASN A 177 -9.75 25.29 -7.13
CA ASN A 177 -10.26 26.51 -6.52
C ASN A 177 -10.29 26.42 -4.99
N GLU A 178 -10.45 25.22 -4.44
CA GLU A 178 -10.46 24.97 -2.99
C GLU A 178 -9.09 24.56 -2.44
N GLY A 179 -8.09 24.33 -3.30
CA GLY A 179 -6.79 23.80 -2.88
C GLY A 179 -6.90 22.41 -2.25
N LYS A 180 -7.73 21.52 -2.80
CA LYS A 180 -7.99 20.18 -2.25
C LYS A 180 -7.94 19.10 -3.31
N LEU A 181 -7.55 17.90 -2.87
CA LEU A 181 -7.64 16.65 -3.62
C LEU A 181 -8.71 15.77 -2.98
N ARG A 182 -9.61 15.23 -3.78
CA ARG A 182 -10.55 14.21 -3.36
C ARG A 182 -9.89 12.83 -3.50
N ILE A 183 -9.62 12.20 -2.39
CA ILE A 183 -9.07 10.84 -2.35
C ILE A 183 -10.23 9.87 -2.19
N ARG A 184 -10.51 9.15 -3.26
CA ARG A 184 -11.54 8.13 -3.28
C ARG A 184 -11.05 6.90 -2.51
N GLN A 185 -11.83 6.46 -1.54
CA GLN A 185 -11.54 5.25 -0.78
C GLN A 185 -12.34 4.07 -1.34
N GLY A 186 -11.77 2.85 -1.19
CA GLY A 186 -12.43 1.63 -1.65
C GLY A 186 -13.76 1.36 -0.91
N LYS A 187 -14.43 0.26 -1.30
CA LYS A 187 -15.73 -0.19 -0.79
C LYS A 187 -15.84 -0.06 0.74
N GLY A 188 -16.85 0.65 1.21
CA GLY A 188 -17.13 0.84 2.65
C GLY A 188 -16.32 1.92 3.37
N LEU A 189 -15.47 2.66 2.69
CA LEU A 189 -14.73 3.78 3.24
C LEU A 189 -15.20 5.10 2.62
N LYS A 190 -15.37 6.14 3.44
CA LYS A 190 -15.74 7.48 2.97
C LYS A 190 -14.57 8.14 2.25
N ASP A 191 -14.88 8.84 1.15
CA ASP A 191 -13.91 9.71 0.48
C ASP A 191 -13.37 10.75 1.47
N ARG A 192 -12.12 11.15 1.30
CA ARG A 192 -11.54 12.22 2.10
C ARG A 192 -10.95 13.32 1.23
N MET A 193 -10.98 14.53 1.78
CA MET A 193 -10.35 15.69 1.16
C MET A 193 -8.97 15.90 1.78
N VAL A 194 -7.96 16.06 0.93
CA VAL A 194 -6.58 16.31 1.34
C VAL A 194 -6.17 17.69 0.81
N PRO A 195 -5.68 18.60 1.67
CA PRO A 195 -5.19 19.88 1.20
C PRO A 195 -3.97 19.72 0.30
N ILE A 196 -3.86 20.57 -0.72
CA ILE A 196 -2.72 20.62 -1.62
C ILE A 196 -2.22 22.07 -1.75
N ALA A 197 -0.92 22.25 -1.60
CA ALA A 197 -0.30 23.56 -1.75
C ALA A 197 -0.35 24.06 -3.20
N GLN A 198 -0.49 25.36 -3.38
CA GLN A 198 -0.56 26.01 -4.72
C GLN A 198 0.63 25.65 -5.58
N ALA A 199 1.85 25.64 -5.02
CA ALA A 199 3.05 25.25 -5.74
C ALA A 199 2.98 23.81 -6.30
N MET A 200 2.36 22.88 -5.56
CA MET A 200 2.17 21.49 -6.04
C MET A 200 1.08 21.43 -7.12
N LEU A 201 0.02 22.23 -7.03
CA LEU A 201 -0.98 22.37 -8.08
C LEU A 201 -0.37 22.86 -9.39
N GLU A 202 0.54 23.84 -9.33
CA GLU A 202 1.26 24.32 -10.52
C GLU A 202 2.14 23.23 -11.12
N ASP A 203 2.86 22.47 -10.30
CA ASP A 203 3.65 21.33 -10.78
C ASP A 203 2.77 20.30 -11.50
N LEU A 204 1.58 20.00 -10.95
CA LEU A 204 0.61 19.11 -11.59
C LEU A 204 0.08 19.67 -12.90
N ARG A 205 -0.20 20.99 -12.98
CA ARG A 205 -0.64 21.65 -14.20
C ARG A 205 0.43 21.57 -15.30
N VAL A 206 1.68 21.86 -14.96
CA VAL A 206 2.81 21.76 -15.89
C VAL A 206 2.98 20.32 -16.37
N TYR A 207 2.89 19.36 -15.46
CA TYR A 207 2.95 17.95 -15.81
C TYR A 207 1.80 17.53 -16.73
N TYR A 208 0.57 17.90 -16.39
CA TYR A 208 -0.64 17.58 -17.16
C TYR A 208 -0.63 18.20 -18.58
N ARG A 209 -0.18 19.42 -18.73
CA ARG A 209 -0.06 20.10 -20.03
C ARG A 209 0.78 19.33 -21.03
N PHE A 210 1.72 18.52 -20.56
CA PHE A 210 2.58 17.72 -21.42
C PHE A 210 1.83 16.60 -22.14
N HIS A 211 0.89 15.91 -21.47
CA HIS A 211 0.22 14.74 -22.05
C HIS A 211 -1.29 14.94 -22.31
N ARG A 212 -1.95 15.82 -21.57
CA ARG A 212 -3.39 16.14 -21.69
C ARG A 212 -4.28 14.91 -21.82
N HIS A 213 -4.06 13.90 -20.97
CA HIS A 213 -4.89 12.71 -20.92
C HIS A 213 -6.32 13.07 -20.50
N HIS A 214 -7.34 12.43 -21.10
CA HIS A 214 -8.74 12.78 -20.86
C HIS A 214 -9.22 12.61 -19.41
N SER A 215 -8.53 11.79 -18.60
CA SER A 215 -8.94 11.49 -17.23
C SER A 215 -7.74 11.36 -16.26
N LEU A 216 -6.74 10.53 -16.59
CA LEU A 216 -5.64 10.19 -15.67
C LEU A 216 -4.63 11.33 -15.51
N ILE A 217 -4.20 11.57 -14.26
CA ILE A 217 -3.07 12.45 -13.97
C ILE A 217 -1.74 11.73 -14.26
N PHE A 218 -1.62 10.45 -13.88
CA PHE A 218 -0.40 9.66 -14.05
C PHE A 218 -0.62 8.45 -14.97
N PRO A 219 -0.75 8.68 -16.29
CA PRO A 219 -0.97 7.61 -17.25
C PRO A 219 0.25 6.72 -17.44
N ASN A 220 0.02 5.44 -17.79
CA ASN A 220 1.05 4.48 -18.13
C ASN A 220 1.60 4.76 -19.54
N VAL A 221 2.92 4.57 -19.70
CA VAL A 221 3.59 4.75 -21.00
C VAL A 221 4.05 3.43 -21.65
N GLY A 222 3.86 2.30 -20.95
CA GLY A 222 4.36 1.01 -21.41
C GLY A 222 5.89 0.87 -21.22
N ARG A 223 6.46 -0.10 -21.91
CA ARG A 223 7.91 -0.39 -21.90
C ARG A 223 8.64 0.40 -22.98
N GLY A 224 9.91 0.68 -22.74
CA GLY A 224 10.82 1.34 -23.68
C GLY A 224 11.14 2.79 -23.29
N ILE A 225 12.27 3.27 -23.83
CA ILE A 225 12.72 4.66 -23.66
C ILE A 225 11.94 5.50 -24.66
N GLN A 226 11.23 6.51 -24.16
CA GLN A 226 10.44 7.42 -24.99
C GLN A 226 10.58 8.84 -24.51
N HIS A 227 10.76 9.71 -25.44
CA HIS A 227 11.00 11.13 -25.21
C HIS A 227 10.10 12.00 -26.11
N GLY A 228 9.90 13.24 -25.71
CA GLY A 228 9.27 14.25 -26.53
C GLY A 228 7.82 13.88 -26.94
N ARG A 229 7.50 14.10 -28.21
CA ARG A 229 6.15 13.93 -28.76
C ARG A 229 5.61 12.49 -28.63
N GLN A 230 6.47 11.49 -28.81
CA GLN A 230 6.05 10.08 -28.70
C GLN A 230 5.60 9.73 -27.27
N LEU A 231 6.37 10.19 -26.28
CA LEU A 231 6.00 10.01 -24.87
C LEU A 231 4.65 10.68 -24.56
N SER A 232 4.49 11.94 -25.00
CA SER A 232 3.24 12.69 -24.82
C SER A 232 2.04 11.97 -25.43
N LEU A 233 2.15 11.47 -26.66
CA LEU A 233 1.06 10.72 -27.34
C LEU A 233 0.73 9.42 -26.63
N ARG A 234 1.73 8.66 -26.15
CA ARG A 234 1.48 7.44 -25.40
C ARG A 234 0.79 7.71 -24.06
N MET A 235 1.24 8.75 -23.35
CA MET A 235 0.58 9.17 -22.13
C MET A 235 -0.86 9.61 -22.39
N LYS A 236 -1.11 10.37 -23.46
CA LYS A 236 -2.44 10.84 -23.84
C LYS A 236 -3.40 9.66 -24.13
N ASN A 237 -2.91 8.62 -24.78
CA ASN A 237 -3.70 7.47 -25.24
C ASN A 237 -3.63 6.26 -24.29
N ALA A 238 -3.04 6.41 -23.10
CA ALA A 238 -2.93 5.34 -22.15
C ALA A 238 -4.32 4.88 -21.65
N SER A 239 -4.55 3.58 -21.60
CA SER A 239 -5.78 3.02 -21.01
C SER A 239 -5.70 2.81 -19.51
N MET A 240 -4.50 2.89 -18.94
CA MET A 240 -4.20 2.49 -17.58
C MET A 240 -3.33 3.53 -16.87
N PRO A 241 -3.45 3.67 -15.54
CA PRO A 241 -2.52 4.45 -14.75
C PRO A 241 -1.14 3.81 -14.70
N MET A 242 -0.14 4.60 -14.31
CA MET A 242 1.22 4.14 -14.11
C MET A 242 1.28 2.96 -13.12
N PRO A 243 2.03 1.88 -13.44
CA PRO A 243 2.17 0.75 -12.54
C PRO A 243 2.93 1.12 -11.25
N HIS A 244 2.49 0.63 -10.10
CA HIS A 244 3.17 0.81 -8.82
C HIS A 244 4.65 0.43 -8.86
N SER A 245 4.95 -0.68 -9.53
CA SER A 245 6.32 -1.19 -9.68
C SER A 245 7.27 -0.22 -10.38
N SER A 246 6.75 0.70 -11.19
CA SER A 246 7.56 1.71 -11.86
C SER A 246 8.16 2.72 -10.87
N LEU A 247 7.32 3.24 -9.96
CA LEU A 247 7.79 4.14 -8.90
C LEU A 247 8.62 3.41 -7.84
N GLN A 248 8.22 2.20 -7.47
CA GLN A 248 8.95 1.43 -6.47
C GLN A 248 10.38 1.10 -6.92
N ARG A 249 10.57 0.65 -8.18
CA ARG A 249 11.91 0.35 -8.74
C ARG A 249 12.76 1.62 -8.87
N LEU A 250 12.16 2.71 -9.31
CA LEU A 250 12.87 3.97 -9.41
C LEU A 250 13.35 4.45 -8.03
N LEU A 251 12.50 4.34 -7.01
CA LEU A 251 12.85 4.76 -5.66
C LEU A 251 13.96 3.89 -5.07
N VAL A 252 13.96 2.58 -5.39
CA VAL A 252 15.07 1.68 -5.00
C VAL A 252 16.38 2.17 -5.62
N ALA A 253 16.41 2.48 -6.91
CA ALA A 253 17.62 2.99 -7.56
C ALA A 253 18.09 4.34 -6.96
N ALA A 254 17.15 5.27 -6.74
CA ALA A 254 17.47 6.57 -6.16
C ALA A 254 18.00 6.49 -4.71
N ARG A 255 17.44 5.61 -3.88
CA ARG A 255 17.91 5.42 -2.51
C ARG A 255 19.29 4.77 -2.43
N GLU A 256 19.60 3.86 -3.37
CA GLU A 256 20.92 3.24 -3.47
C GLU A 256 21.97 4.27 -3.87
N GLU A 257 21.68 5.13 -4.86
CA GLU A 257 22.56 6.24 -5.28
C GLU A 257 22.86 7.21 -4.11
N LEU A 258 21.86 7.50 -3.27
CA LEU A 258 21.97 8.44 -2.16
C LEU A 258 22.38 7.80 -0.83
N GLN A 259 22.58 6.49 -0.81
CA GLN A 259 22.87 5.72 0.42
C GLN A 259 21.83 5.91 1.53
N ILE A 260 20.54 6.00 1.17
CA ILE A 260 19.41 6.08 2.08
C ILE A 260 18.70 4.72 2.11
N PRO A 261 19.12 3.74 2.93
CA PRO A 261 18.80 2.32 2.74
C PRO A 261 17.30 2.00 2.86
N ASP A 262 16.56 2.71 3.71
CA ASP A 262 15.18 2.37 4.04
C ASP A 262 14.12 3.25 3.38
N ALA A 263 14.53 4.07 2.40
CA ALA A 263 13.59 4.92 1.68
C ALA A 263 12.65 4.08 0.79
N THR A 264 11.38 4.14 1.11
CA THR A 264 10.27 3.53 0.35
C THR A 264 9.19 4.58 0.08
N VAL A 265 8.23 4.26 -0.78
CA VAL A 265 7.08 5.15 -0.98
C VAL A 265 6.28 5.34 0.32
N HIS A 266 6.19 4.30 1.15
CA HIS A 266 5.56 4.41 2.47
C HIS A 266 6.37 5.27 3.44
N THR A 267 7.69 5.21 3.37
CA THR A 267 8.58 6.06 4.18
C THR A 267 8.36 7.54 3.90
N LEU A 268 8.14 7.94 2.64
CA LEU A 268 7.80 9.33 2.30
C LEU A 268 6.49 9.79 2.94
N ARG A 269 5.48 8.93 2.96
CA ARG A 269 4.22 9.22 3.64
C ARG A 269 4.39 9.29 5.17
N HIS A 270 5.23 8.42 5.75
CA HIS A 270 5.58 8.48 7.17
C HIS A 270 6.32 9.78 7.50
N SER A 271 7.30 10.16 6.68
CA SER A 271 8.05 11.40 6.84
C SER A 271 7.15 12.63 6.74
N PHE A 272 6.19 12.65 5.80
CA PHE A 272 5.19 13.72 5.74
C PHE A 272 4.39 13.83 7.05
N ALA A 273 3.91 12.71 7.58
CA ALA A 273 3.13 12.71 8.81
C ALA A 273 3.94 13.26 10.00
N THR A 274 5.16 12.76 10.17
CA THR A 274 6.08 13.20 11.23
C THR A 274 6.42 14.68 11.09
N HIS A 275 6.83 15.13 9.90
CA HIS A 275 7.17 16.53 9.65
C HIS A 275 5.97 17.48 9.84
N LEU A 276 4.75 17.00 9.57
CA LEU A 276 3.55 17.79 9.79
C LEU A 276 3.25 17.95 11.29
N ILE A 277 3.45 16.90 12.09
CA ILE A 277 3.35 16.93 13.55
C ILE A 277 4.43 17.84 14.13
N GLU A 278 5.68 17.73 13.70
CA GLU A 278 6.79 18.59 14.12
C GLU A 278 6.54 20.08 13.82
N LYS A 279 5.70 20.36 12.81
CA LYS A 279 5.24 21.73 12.50
C LYS A 279 4.01 22.17 13.30
N GLY A 280 3.59 21.40 14.29
CA GLY A 280 2.51 21.75 15.21
C GLY A 280 1.12 21.30 14.74
N ALA A 281 1.00 20.47 13.71
CA ALA A 281 -0.31 19.93 13.34
C ALA A 281 -0.79 18.91 14.37
N SER A 282 -2.05 19.01 14.79
CA SER A 282 -2.62 18.02 15.71
C SER A 282 -2.73 16.64 15.10
N LEU A 283 -2.61 15.60 15.93
CA LEU A 283 -2.75 14.20 15.51
C LEU A 283 -4.07 13.92 14.78
N HIS A 284 -5.16 14.54 15.18
CA HIS A 284 -6.46 14.39 14.54
C HIS A 284 -6.47 14.95 13.11
N VAL A 285 -5.79 16.06 12.87
CA VAL A 285 -5.62 16.63 11.53
C VAL A 285 -4.81 15.68 10.66
N VAL A 286 -3.68 15.18 11.18
CA VAL A 286 -2.82 14.22 10.46
C VAL A 286 -3.58 12.91 10.19
N GLN A 287 -4.29 12.37 11.17
CA GLN A 287 -5.12 11.17 11.01
C GLN A 287 -6.15 11.34 9.88
N ARG A 288 -6.84 12.47 9.84
CA ARG A 288 -7.86 12.78 8.82
C ARG A 288 -7.23 12.91 7.43
N ILE A 289 -6.10 13.60 7.29
CA ILE A 289 -5.38 13.75 6.02
C ILE A 289 -4.92 12.38 5.52
N LEU A 290 -4.33 11.57 6.38
CA LEU A 290 -3.84 10.24 6.03
C LEU A 290 -4.97 9.22 5.81
N GLY A 291 -6.14 9.44 6.37
CA GLY A 291 -7.26 8.48 6.32
C GLY A 291 -6.95 7.20 7.10
N HIS A 292 -6.42 7.35 8.32
CA HIS A 292 -6.24 6.23 9.24
C HIS A 292 -7.55 5.95 9.98
N LYS A 293 -7.98 4.68 10.00
CA LYS A 293 -9.20 4.25 10.71
C LYS A 293 -9.04 4.37 12.23
N SER A 294 -7.87 4.03 12.76
CA SER A 294 -7.53 4.16 14.17
C SER A 294 -6.48 5.23 14.38
N ILE A 295 -6.60 5.97 15.48
CA ILE A 295 -5.63 6.94 15.93
C ILE A 295 -4.30 6.27 16.31
N ASP A 296 -4.33 5.02 16.77
CA ASP A 296 -3.14 4.24 17.14
C ASP A 296 -2.13 4.15 15.99
N THR A 297 -2.66 4.05 14.75
CA THR A 297 -1.80 4.08 13.56
C THR A 297 -1.08 5.42 13.41
N THR A 298 -1.67 6.51 13.85
CA THR A 298 -1.09 7.86 13.79
C THR A 298 -0.20 8.12 15.00
N MET A 299 -0.52 7.56 16.16
CA MET A 299 0.28 7.70 17.38
C MET A 299 1.71 7.13 17.24
N ARG A 300 1.94 6.18 16.33
CA ARG A 300 3.28 5.66 16.01
C ARG A 300 4.27 6.77 15.59
N TYR A 301 3.76 7.89 15.08
CA TYR A 301 4.60 9.03 14.68
C TYR A 301 5.05 9.89 15.86
N LEU A 302 4.35 9.87 17.00
CA LEU A 302 4.74 10.61 18.20
C LEU A 302 6.06 10.10 18.80
N HIS A 303 6.32 8.81 18.68
CA HIS A 303 7.56 8.22 19.19
C HIS A 303 8.81 8.64 18.39
N VAL A 304 8.62 9.27 17.23
CA VAL A 304 9.69 9.66 16.32
C VAL A 304 9.97 11.17 16.37
N THR A 305 9.05 11.96 16.94
CA THR A 305 9.23 13.40 17.07
C THR A 305 10.13 13.75 18.26
N HIS A 306 11.24 14.42 18.01
CA HIS A 306 12.19 14.86 19.03
C HIS A 306 11.66 16.02 19.93
N GLN A 307 10.56 16.66 19.53
CA GLN A 307 10.02 17.86 20.18
C GLN A 307 9.24 17.60 21.48
N SER A 308 9.04 16.35 21.91
CA SER A 308 8.04 16.07 22.95
C SER A 308 8.53 16.28 24.40
N GLN A 309 9.81 16.43 24.69
CA GLN A 309 10.28 16.58 26.08
C GLN A 309 10.61 18.03 26.48
N GLU A 310 11.31 18.79 25.64
CA GLU A 310 11.66 20.17 25.96
C GLU A 310 10.45 21.11 25.90
N ASP A 311 9.57 20.97 24.88
CA ASP A 311 8.34 21.78 24.77
C ASP A 311 7.33 21.47 25.87
N THR A 312 7.28 20.23 26.38
CA THR A 312 6.36 19.85 27.45
C THR A 312 6.73 20.50 28.79
N LEU A 313 8.02 20.60 29.09
CA LEU A 313 8.51 21.31 30.29
C LEU A 313 8.15 22.80 30.20
N GLY A 314 8.39 23.46 29.07
CA GLY A 314 8.01 24.84 28.88
C GLY A 314 6.49 25.09 28.95
N LEU A 315 5.68 24.16 28.45
CA LEU A 315 4.23 24.20 28.58
C LEU A 315 3.76 24.03 30.04
N ILE A 316 4.40 23.11 30.80
CA ILE A 316 4.11 22.89 32.21
C ILE A 316 4.53 24.11 33.04
N GLU A 317 5.70 24.69 32.77
CA GLU A 317 6.14 25.92 33.41
C GLU A 317 5.19 27.08 33.14
N ASN A 318 4.72 27.27 31.91
CA ASN A 318 3.72 28.26 31.55
C ASN A 318 2.36 28.02 32.23
N LEU A 319 1.93 26.78 32.43
CA LEU A 319 0.71 26.43 33.15
C LEU A 319 0.85 26.71 34.65
N CYS A 320 2.05 26.59 35.22
CA CYS A 320 2.32 26.87 36.63
C CYS A 320 2.54 28.37 36.88
N HIS A 321 2.89 29.13 35.86
CA HIS A 321 3.11 30.57 35.96
C HIS A 321 1.79 31.30 36.13
N GLY A 322 1.51 31.74 37.35
CA GLY A 322 0.28 32.49 37.71
C GLY A 322 -0.66 31.76 38.66
N LEU A 323 -0.32 30.55 39.10
CA LEU A 323 -1.04 29.91 40.21
C LEU A 323 -0.69 30.60 41.57
N PRO A 324 -1.67 30.90 42.42
CA PRO A 324 -1.40 31.47 43.75
C PRO A 324 -0.56 30.50 44.57
N ARG A 325 0.44 31.07 45.27
CA ARG A 325 1.30 30.32 46.20
C ARG A 325 0.50 29.96 47.46
#